data_4d7e85a778f24322fd621deb95015c5d
#
_entry.id   4d7e85a778f24322fd621deb95015c5d
#
_cell.length_a   1.000
_cell.length_b   1.000
_cell.length_c   1.000
_cell.angle_alpha   90.00
_cell.angle_beta   90.00
_cell.angle_gamma   90.00
#
_symmetry.space_group_name_H-M   'P 1'
#
loop_
_entity.id
_entity.type
_entity.pdbx_description
1 polymer ?
#
loop_
_entity_poly.entity_id
_entity_poly.type
_entity_poly.pdbx_seq_one_letter_code
_entity_poly.pdbx_strand_id
1 'polypeptide(L)'
;MLASEIDWEKAKGAVWRVHAKRLKPIIDFSAFPLERLLGIERQKAALVQNTEQFIAGEACNHVLLWGSRGTGKSSLIRALLNEYYASGLRVIEIPRENLSWLPEISDELRLLPYRFIIFCDDLSFESGESGYKGLKSIMEGSLETPPENIRVYATSNRRHLVPEYQSDNQQASVGSRGELHLSDSVEERISLADRFGLSLSFYSGNLDDYLTLVESYFAGYQGDWQALMQEARQFAQARASYSGRTAQQFFNFKGKLN
;
A
#
# COMPACT_ATOMS: atom_id res chain seq x y z
N MET A 1 -12.39 -19.93 7.95
CA MET A 1 -11.07 -20.59 8.10
C MET A 1 -10.24 -19.65 8.93
N LEU A 2 -9.87 -20.09 10.11
CA LEU A 2 -8.96 -19.37 11.00
C LEU A 2 -7.57 -19.32 10.34
N ALA A 3 -6.72 -18.36 10.72
CA ALA A 3 -5.37 -18.27 10.14
C ALA A 3 -4.56 -19.55 10.35
N SER A 4 -4.78 -20.23 11.48
CA SER A 4 -4.17 -21.52 11.83
C SER A 4 -4.59 -22.70 10.93
N GLU A 5 -5.69 -22.59 10.18
CA GLU A 5 -6.17 -23.63 9.28
C GLU A 5 -5.65 -23.47 7.85
N ILE A 6 -4.93 -22.37 7.56
CA ILE A 6 -4.34 -22.11 6.24
C ILE A 6 -3.00 -22.85 6.13
N ASP A 7 -2.84 -23.58 5.02
CA ASP A 7 -1.54 -24.14 4.62
C ASP A 7 -0.63 -23.01 4.12
N TRP A 8 0.12 -22.39 5.04
CA TRP A 8 1.02 -21.28 4.74
C TRP A 8 2.29 -21.69 3.97
N GLU A 9 2.55 -22.98 3.83
CA GLU A 9 3.61 -23.44 2.92
C GLU A 9 3.22 -23.21 1.46
N LYS A 10 1.91 -23.32 1.15
CA LYS A 10 1.38 -23.09 -0.20
C LYS A 10 0.80 -21.69 -0.36
N ALA A 11 0.20 -21.13 0.69
CA ALA A 11 -0.42 -19.82 0.62
C ALA A 11 0.62 -18.70 0.75
N LYS A 12 0.76 -17.89 -0.28
CA LYS A 12 1.63 -16.71 -0.31
C LYS A 12 1.07 -15.56 0.50
N GLY A 13 -0.25 -15.53 0.66
CA GLY A 13 -0.96 -14.53 1.44
C GLY A 13 -2.41 -14.91 1.64
N ALA A 14 -3.21 -13.99 2.18
CA ALA A 14 -4.65 -14.17 2.31
C ALA A 14 -5.38 -12.83 2.19
N VAL A 15 -6.68 -12.89 1.91
CA VAL A 15 -7.56 -11.73 1.89
C VAL A 15 -8.69 -11.95 2.88
N TRP A 16 -8.96 -10.95 3.72
CA TRP A 16 -10.09 -10.99 4.63
C TRP A 16 -11.42 -10.91 3.89
N ARG A 17 -12.32 -11.84 4.20
CA ARG A 17 -13.67 -11.91 3.66
C ARG A 17 -14.71 -11.71 4.76
N VAL A 18 -15.25 -10.50 4.88
CA VAL A 18 -16.13 -10.08 5.98
C VAL A 18 -17.37 -10.94 6.10
N HIS A 19 -18.07 -11.23 5.00
CA HIS A 19 -19.31 -12.03 5.05
C HIS A 19 -19.06 -13.47 5.49
N ALA A 20 -17.90 -14.00 5.16
CA ALA A 20 -17.49 -15.34 5.56
C ALA A 20 -16.75 -15.35 6.90
N LYS A 21 -16.44 -14.17 7.47
CA LYS A 21 -15.63 -13.99 8.70
C LYS A 21 -14.40 -14.89 8.71
N ARG A 22 -13.64 -14.87 7.61
CA ARG A 22 -12.46 -15.74 7.43
C ARG A 22 -11.43 -15.14 6.50
N LEU A 23 -10.20 -15.61 6.64
CA LEU A 23 -9.14 -15.41 5.66
C LEU A 23 -9.31 -16.38 4.48
N LYS A 24 -9.30 -15.84 3.26
CA LYS A 24 -9.23 -16.62 2.03
C LYS A 24 -7.77 -16.72 1.59
N PRO A 25 -7.14 -17.91 1.57
CA PRO A 25 -5.77 -18.06 1.13
C PRO A 25 -5.61 -17.71 -0.35
N ILE A 26 -4.45 -17.13 -0.69
CA ILE A 26 -4.01 -16.81 -2.04
C ILE A 26 -2.78 -17.65 -2.32
N ILE A 27 -2.91 -18.61 -3.21
CA ILE A 27 -1.84 -19.50 -3.66
C ILE A 27 -1.14 -18.87 -4.86
N ASP A 28 -1.94 -18.49 -5.86
CA ASP A 28 -1.47 -17.86 -7.08
C ASP A 28 -1.83 -16.38 -7.10
N PHE A 29 -0.86 -15.53 -7.35
CA PHE A 29 -1.09 -14.14 -7.66
C PHE A 29 -0.17 -13.72 -8.81
N SER A 30 -0.61 -12.73 -9.56
CA SER A 30 0.19 -12.20 -10.66
C SER A 30 1.47 -11.60 -10.10
N ALA A 31 2.57 -12.31 -10.28
CA ALA A 31 3.89 -11.87 -9.84
C ALA A 31 4.34 -10.68 -10.69
N PHE A 32 4.72 -9.60 -10.03
CA PHE A 32 5.30 -8.44 -10.65
C PHE A 32 6.71 -8.25 -10.04
N PRO A 33 7.78 -8.46 -10.80
CA PRO A 33 9.13 -8.36 -10.25
C PRO A 33 9.48 -6.91 -9.91
N LEU A 34 10.26 -6.72 -8.84
CA LEU A 34 10.69 -5.39 -8.34
C LEU A 34 11.40 -4.56 -9.43
N GLU A 35 12.12 -5.20 -10.34
CA GLU A 35 12.87 -4.56 -11.42
C GLU A 35 11.97 -3.82 -12.41
N ARG A 36 10.72 -4.27 -12.57
CA ARG A 36 9.74 -3.62 -13.46
C ARG A 36 9.11 -2.35 -12.87
N LEU A 37 9.35 -2.07 -11.61
CA LEU A 37 8.92 -0.83 -10.96
C LEU A 37 9.97 0.25 -11.20
N LEU A 38 9.76 1.06 -12.22
CA LEU A 38 10.65 2.14 -12.64
C LEU A 38 10.18 3.50 -12.10
N GLY A 39 11.13 4.42 -11.91
CA GLY A 39 10.85 5.79 -11.46
C GLY A 39 10.52 5.92 -9.96
N ILE A 40 10.72 4.87 -9.18
CA ILE A 40 10.49 4.84 -7.73
C ILE A 40 11.66 4.17 -6.98
N GLU A 41 12.87 4.31 -7.47
CA GLU A 41 14.06 3.60 -6.98
C GLU A 41 14.35 3.90 -5.50
N ARG A 42 14.19 5.17 -5.09
CA ARG A 42 14.38 5.58 -3.69
C ARG A 42 13.35 4.92 -2.76
N GLN A 43 12.07 4.95 -3.15
CA GLN A 43 10.99 4.34 -2.38
C GLN A 43 11.15 2.83 -2.32
N LYS A 44 11.52 2.21 -3.44
CA LYS A 44 11.81 0.79 -3.55
C LYS A 44 12.94 0.39 -2.61
N ALA A 45 14.08 1.05 -2.66
CA ALA A 45 15.23 0.76 -1.80
C ALA A 45 14.88 0.86 -0.30
N ALA A 46 14.20 1.94 0.10
CA ALA A 46 13.81 2.15 1.50
C ALA A 46 12.80 1.08 1.99
N LEU A 47 11.84 0.69 1.14
CA LEU A 47 10.85 -0.31 1.52
C LEU A 47 11.45 -1.72 1.55
N VAL A 48 12.34 -2.05 0.61
CA VAL A 48 13.10 -3.30 0.59
C VAL A 48 13.91 -3.43 1.88
N GLN A 49 14.71 -2.44 2.23
CA GLN A 49 15.51 -2.43 3.45
C GLN A 49 14.65 -2.67 4.70
N ASN A 50 13.54 -1.94 4.86
CA ASN A 50 12.64 -2.11 6.00
C ASN A 50 12.01 -3.51 6.04
N THR A 51 11.74 -4.10 4.88
CA THR A 51 11.16 -5.45 4.77
C THR A 51 12.21 -6.53 5.09
N GLU A 52 13.45 -6.37 4.66
CA GLU A 52 14.56 -7.28 4.98
C GLU A 52 14.84 -7.28 6.49
N GLN A 53 14.88 -6.10 7.13
CA GLN A 53 15.00 -5.98 8.58
C GLN A 53 13.84 -6.70 9.29
N PHE A 54 12.61 -6.53 8.81
CA PHE A 54 11.46 -7.23 9.35
C PHE A 54 11.60 -8.75 9.26
N ILE A 55 12.02 -9.28 8.12
CA ILE A 55 12.23 -10.72 7.91
C ILE A 55 13.34 -11.24 8.82
N ALA A 56 14.43 -10.49 8.97
CA ALA A 56 15.53 -10.83 9.86
C ALA A 56 15.18 -10.76 11.37
N GLY A 57 14.01 -10.19 11.72
CA GLY A 57 13.63 -9.98 13.12
C GLY A 57 14.30 -8.78 13.77
N GLU A 58 14.84 -7.88 12.96
CA GLU A 58 15.47 -6.64 13.38
C GLU A 58 14.45 -5.52 13.57
N ALA A 59 14.89 -4.38 14.13
CA ALA A 59 14.05 -3.21 14.30
C ALA A 59 13.61 -2.67 12.92
N CYS A 60 12.30 -2.55 12.73
CA CYS A 60 11.68 -2.09 11.49
C CYS A 60 10.36 -1.37 11.77
N ASN A 61 9.88 -0.61 10.82
CA ASN A 61 8.74 0.28 10.97
C ASN A 61 7.46 -0.27 10.31
N HIS A 62 6.30 0.21 10.78
CA HIS A 62 5.09 0.25 10.00
C HIS A 62 5.25 1.26 8.86
N VAL A 63 4.60 1.02 7.71
CA VAL A 63 4.87 1.76 6.47
C VAL A 63 3.61 2.40 5.90
N LEU A 64 3.72 3.68 5.56
CA LEU A 64 2.71 4.41 4.81
C LEU A 64 3.28 4.86 3.46
N LEU A 65 2.69 4.34 2.37
CA LEU A 65 2.97 4.78 1.00
C LEU A 65 1.86 5.73 0.57
N TRP A 66 2.16 7.02 0.42
CA TRP A 66 1.13 8.02 0.10
C TRP A 66 1.43 8.79 -1.18
N GLY A 67 0.40 9.35 -1.80
CA GLY A 67 0.53 10.22 -2.97
C GLY A 67 -0.31 9.78 -4.16
N SER A 68 0.07 10.24 -5.35
CA SER A 68 -0.74 10.15 -6.57
C SER A 68 -1.17 8.73 -6.94
N ARG A 69 -2.35 8.60 -7.52
CA ARG A 69 -2.88 7.31 -7.99
C ARG A 69 -2.06 6.77 -9.17
N GLY A 70 -1.93 5.46 -9.27
CA GLY A 70 -1.28 4.80 -10.40
C GLY A 70 0.25 4.87 -10.40
N THR A 71 0.88 5.32 -9.31
CA THR A 71 2.35 5.48 -9.18
C THR A 71 3.08 4.24 -8.67
N GLY A 72 2.40 3.10 -8.53
CA GLY A 72 3.05 1.83 -8.17
C GLY A 72 3.03 1.47 -6.68
N LYS A 73 2.38 2.25 -5.78
CA LYS A 73 2.33 1.98 -4.34
C LYS A 73 1.93 0.54 -4.00
N SER A 74 0.73 0.13 -4.38
CA SER A 74 0.21 -1.23 -4.11
C SER A 74 0.98 -2.30 -4.91
N SER A 75 1.49 -1.95 -6.10
CA SER A 75 2.33 -2.85 -6.90
C SER A 75 3.65 -3.15 -6.21
N LEU A 76 4.24 -2.19 -5.50
CA LEU A 76 5.49 -2.36 -4.76
C LEU A 76 5.31 -3.35 -3.60
N ILE A 77 4.20 -3.27 -2.85
CA ILE A 77 3.92 -4.24 -1.78
C ILE A 77 3.73 -5.66 -2.33
N ARG A 78 3.04 -5.78 -3.47
CA ARG A 78 2.87 -7.08 -4.14
C ARG A 78 4.19 -7.64 -4.68
N ALA A 79 5.07 -6.78 -5.19
CA ALA A 79 6.39 -7.19 -5.65
C ALA A 79 7.27 -7.69 -4.50
N LEU A 80 7.20 -7.07 -3.30
CA LEU A 80 7.89 -7.57 -2.10
C LEU A 80 7.44 -8.98 -1.71
N LEU A 81 6.12 -9.26 -1.77
CA LEU A 81 5.62 -10.60 -1.50
C LEU A 81 6.22 -11.62 -2.48
N ASN A 82 6.31 -11.27 -3.76
CA ASN A 82 6.91 -12.15 -4.76
C ASN A 82 8.40 -12.41 -4.48
N GLU A 83 9.14 -11.39 -4.09
CA GLU A 83 10.57 -11.47 -3.80
C GLU A 83 10.87 -12.27 -2.53
N TYR A 84 10.13 -12.00 -1.45
CA TYR A 84 10.47 -12.50 -0.11
C TYR A 84 9.56 -13.63 0.39
N TYR A 85 8.67 -14.17 -0.45
CA TYR A 85 7.83 -15.30 -0.07
C TYR A 85 8.65 -16.50 0.42
N ALA A 86 9.73 -16.85 -0.31
CA ALA A 86 10.60 -17.96 0.05
C ALA A 86 11.34 -17.73 1.38
N SER A 87 11.54 -16.47 1.78
CA SER A 87 12.13 -16.08 3.06
C SER A 87 11.13 -16.01 4.22
N GLY A 88 9.93 -16.54 4.03
CA GLY A 88 8.90 -16.61 5.08
C GLY A 88 7.95 -15.42 5.16
N LEU A 89 8.03 -14.46 4.22
CA LEU A 89 7.08 -13.34 4.17
C LEU A 89 5.70 -13.79 3.69
N ARG A 90 4.66 -13.28 4.33
CA ARG A 90 3.25 -13.44 3.95
C ARG A 90 2.54 -12.08 3.97
N VAL A 91 1.55 -11.90 3.11
CA VAL A 91 0.75 -10.67 3.09
C VAL A 91 -0.71 -10.98 3.33
N ILE A 92 -1.32 -10.26 4.27
CA ILE A 92 -2.75 -10.33 4.57
C ILE A 92 -3.39 -9.03 4.12
N GLU A 93 -4.20 -9.07 3.07
CA GLU A 93 -4.96 -7.91 2.62
C GLU A 93 -6.25 -7.78 3.42
N ILE A 94 -6.43 -6.62 4.07
CA ILE A 94 -7.61 -6.30 4.85
C ILE A 94 -8.22 -5.00 4.31
N PRO A 95 -9.47 -5.04 3.80
CA PRO A 95 -10.17 -3.84 3.40
C PRO A 95 -10.31 -2.86 4.58
N ARG A 96 -10.24 -1.55 4.31
CA ARG A 96 -10.25 -0.50 5.34
C ARG A 96 -11.46 -0.59 6.27
N GLU A 97 -12.63 -0.92 5.74
CA GLU A 97 -13.86 -1.09 6.49
C GLU A 97 -13.85 -2.28 7.45
N ASN A 98 -12.86 -3.14 7.35
CA ASN A 98 -12.74 -4.35 8.17
C ASN A 98 -11.57 -4.29 9.17
N LEU A 99 -10.95 -3.15 9.34
CA LEU A 99 -9.81 -2.97 10.25
C LEU A 99 -10.16 -3.22 11.72
N SER A 100 -11.44 -3.19 12.08
CA SER A 100 -11.90 -3.57 13.41
C SER A 100 -11.66 -5.05 13.76
N TRP A 101 -11.43 -5.91 12.76
CA TRP A 101 -11.10 -7.33 12.95
C TRP A 101 -9.59 -7.60 13.13
N LEU A 102 -8.78 -6.55 13.07
CA LEU A 102 -7.32 -6.70 13.18
C LEU A 102 -6.85 -7.35 14.49
N PRO A 103 -7.38 -7.01 15.67
CA PRO A 103 -6.95 -7.64 16.91
C PRO A 103 -7.12 -9.15 16.86
N GLU A 104 -8.31 -9.65 16.48
CA GLU A 104 -8.61 -11.07 16.42
C GLU A 104 -7.76 -11.79 15.35
N ILE A 105 -7.55 -11.16 14.20
CA ILE A 105 -6.67 -11.71 13.15
C ILE A 105 -5.23 -11.78 13.65
N SER A 106 -4.77 -10.73 14.33
CA SER A 106 -3.42 -10.65 14.88
C SER A 106 -3.14 -11.75 15.90
N ASP A 107 -4.10 -12.07 16.76
CA ASP A 107 -3.97 -13.12 17.78
C ASP A 107 -3.73 -14.50 17.18
N GLU A 108 -4.34 -14.78 16.05
CA GLU A 108 -4.10 -16.01 15.32
C GLU A 108 -2.74 -16.02 14.59
N LEU A 109 -2.36 -14.88 13.98
CA LEU A 109 -1.13 -14.78 13.21
C LEU A 109 0.13 -14.80 14.08
N ARG A 110 0.07 -14.22 15.31
CA ARG A 110 1.24 -14.13 16.20
C ARG A 110 1.82 -15.47 16.59
N LEU A 111 1.03 -16.54 16.51
CA LEU A 111 1.43 -17.89 16.85
C LEU A 111 2.11 -18.65 15.71
N LEU A 112 2.13 -18.07 14.51
CA LEU A 112 2.65 -18.72 13.30
C LEU A 112 4.11 -18.34 13.03
N PRO A 113 4.94 -19.26 12.50
CA PRO A 113 6.37 -19.05 12.29
C PRO A 113 6.69 -18.27 11.01
N TYR A 114 5.83 -17.32 10.64
CA TYR A 114 5.98 -16.49 9.45
C TYR A 114 6.01 -15.01 9.81
N ARG A 115 6.52 -14.18 8.90
CA ARG A 115 6.44 -12.71 8.99
C ARG A 115 5.25 -12.23 8.17
N PHE A 116 4.32 -11.52 8.80
CA PHE A 116 3.07 -11.08 8.18
C PHE A 116 3.07 -9.57 7.97
N ILE A 117 2.88 -9.15 6.71
CA ILE A 117 2.51 -7.77 6.40
C ILE A 117 0.98 -7.70 6.32
N ILE A 118 0.37 -6.92 7.20
CA ILE A 118 -1.02 -6.52 7.06
C ILE A 118 -1.07 -5.39 6.04
N PHE A 119 -1.67 -5.66 4.90
CA PHE A 119 -1.77 -4.71 3.80
C PHE A 119 -3.16 -4.05 3.78
N CYS A 120 -3.17 -2.72 3.92
CA CYS A 120 -4.36 -1.88 3.82
C CYS A 120 -4.25 -0.97 2.59
N ASP A 121 -4.96 -1.31 1.51
CA ASP A 121 -4.95 -0.50 0.29
C ASP A 121 -5.95 0.66 0.39
N ASP A 122 -5.55 1.83 -0.11
CA ASP A 122 -6.33 3.09 -0.13
C ASP A 122 -6.86 3.50 1.26
N LEU A 123 -5.98 3.44 2.26
CA LEU A 123 -6.28 3.82 3.63
C LEU A 123 -6.64 5.30 3.72
N SER A 124 -7.83 5.60 4.18
CA SER A 124 -8.32 6.94 4.48
C SER A 124 -9.42 6.82 5.53
N PHE A 125 -9.53 7.78 6.42
CA PHE A 125 -10.57 7.78 7.44
C PHE A 125 -11.51 8.97 7.26
N GLU A 126 -12.79 8.70 7.27
CA GLU A 126 -13.84 9.71 7.35
C GLU A 126 -14.25 9.94 8.81
N SER A 127 -14.94 11.04 9.08
CA SER A 127 -15.39 11.35 10.44
C SER A 127 -16.32 10.24 10.98
N GLY A 128 -15.98 9.67 12.14
CA GLY A 128 -16.78 8.62 12.79
C GLY A 128 -16.39 7.18 12.47
N GLU A 129 -15.41 6.93 11.61
CA GLU A 129 -14.93 5.54 11.36
C GLU A 129 -14.14 4.98 12.55
N SER A 130 -14.56 3.81 13.06
CA SER A 130 -13.91 3.12 14.19
C SER A 130 -12.72 2.25 13.78
N GLY A 131 -12.46 2.10 12.47
CA GLY A 131 -11.42 1.18 11.96
C GLY A 131 -10.00 1.53 12.40
N TYR A 132 -9.71 2.80 12.71
CA TYR A 132 -8.41 3.23 13.17
C TYR A 132 -8.01 2.62 14.52
N LYS A 133 -8.98 2.28 15.39
CA LYS A 133 -8.71 1.67 16.71
C LYS A 133 -8.04 0.30 16.60
N GLY A 134 -8.44 -0.50 15.61
CA GLY A 134 -7.81 -1.78 15.33
C GLY A 134 -6.36 -1.62 14.86
N LEU A 135 -6.07 -0.65 14.00
CA LEU A 135 -4.70 -0.32 13.61
C LEU A 135 -3.86 0.16 14.79
N LYS A 136 -4.39 1.07 15.61
CA LYS A 136 -3.71 1.59 16.78
C LYS A 136 -3.30 0.47 17.74
N SER A 137 -4.21 -0.47 18.02
CA SER A 137 -3.95 -1.62 18.90
C SER A 137 -2.76 -2.46 18.43
N ILE A 138 -2.63 -2.70 17.12
CA ILE A 138 -1.52 -3.50 16.57
C ILE A 138 -0.21 -2.72 16.53
N MET A 139 -0.26 -1.41 16.27
CA MET A 139 0.94 -0.60 16.10
C MET A 139 1.58 -0.19 17.43
N GLU A 140 0.79 0.05 18.46
CA GLU A 140 1.26 0.51 19.79
C GLU A 140 1.13 -0.54 20.87
N GLY A 141 0.24 -1.52 20.66
CA GLY A 141 -0.22 -2.40 21.73
C GLY A 141 -1.25 -1.74 22.65
N SER A 142 -1.62 -2.48 23.66
CA SER A 142 -2.48 -2.01 24.75
C SER A 142 -1.86 -2.51 26.07
N LEU A 143 -2.55 -3.35 26.83
CA LEU A 143 -1.93 -4.20 27.87
C LEU A 143 -1.11 -5.34 27.23
N GLU A 144 -1.39 -5.65 25.97
CA GLU A 144 -0.68 -6.67 25.22
C GLU A 144 0.49 -6.06 24.43
N THR A 145 1.60 -6.77 24.41
CA THR A 145 2.74 -6.39 23.57
C THR A 145 2.40 -6.56 22.09
N PRO A 146 2.73 -5.56 21.24
CA PRO A 146 2.55 -5.68 19.80
C PRO A 146 3.24 -6.95 19.25
N PRO A 147 2.62 -7.67 18.31
CA PRO A 147 3.22 -8.87 17.76
C PRO A 147 4.49 -8.55 16.95
N GLU A 148 5.59 -9.22 17.28
CA GLU A 148 6.88 -8.99 16.60
C GLU A 148 6.88 -9.45 15.15
N ASN A 149 6.04 -10.44 14.83
CA ASN A 149 5.94 -11.02 13.49
C ASN A 149 4.88 -10.36 12.60
N ILE A 150 4.34 -9.19 12.99
CA ILE A 150 3.34 -8.47 12.21
C ILE A 150 3.79 -7.01 11.99
N ARG A 151 3.71 -6.53 10.74
CA ARG A 151 3.85 -5.11 10.39
C ARG A 151 2.71 -4.66 9.49
N VAL A 152 2.31 -3.41 9.64
CA VAL A 152 1.27 -2.80 8.83
C VAL A 152 1.91 -2.00 7.71
N TYR A 153 1.55 -2.31 6.45
CA TYR A 153 1.89 -1.53 5.27
C TYR A 153 0.59 -1.01 4.67
N ALA A 154 0.46 0.30 4.60
CA ALA A 154 -0.72 0.95 4.08
C ALA A 154 -0.40 1.80 2.85
N THR A 155 -1.35 1.90 1.93
CA THR A 155 -1.29 2.90 0.87
C THR A 155 -2.36 3.96 1.10
N SER A 156 -2.09 5.20 0.70
CA SER A 156 -3.07 6.28 0.73
C SER A 156 -2.88 7.22 -0.45
N ASN A 157 -3.97 7.83 -0.88
CA ASN A 157 -3.91 8.94 -1.83
C ASN A 157 -3.72 10.29 -1.12
N ARG A 158 -3.60 10.30 0.22
CA ARG A 158 -3.51 11.48 1.08
C ARG A 158 -2.36 11.34 2.07
N ARG A 159 -1.68 12.44 2.36
CA ARG A 159 -0.54 12.45 3.29
C ARG A 159 -0.96 12.17 4.74
N HIS A 160 -2.01 12.80 5.21
CA HIS A 160 -2.44 12.73 6.62
C HIS A 160 -3.61 11.78 6.87
N LEU A 161 -3.95 10.91 5.91
CA LEU A 161 -5.06 9.96 6.00
C LEU A 161 -6.45 10.59 6.21
N VAL A 162 -6.54 11.93 6.12
CA VAL A 162 -7.74 12.75 6.38
C VAL A 162 -8.14 13.50 5.11
N PRO A 163 -9.45 13.67 4.82
CA PRO A 163 -9.91 14.63 3.83
C PRO A 163 -9.54 16.06 4.27
N GLU A 164 -8.93 16.83 3.36
CA GLU A 164 -8.79 18.27 3.53
C GLU A 164 -10.14 18.94 3.18
N TYR A 165 -11.08 18.93 4.10
CA TYR A 165 -12.32 19.70 3.93
C TYR A 165 -12.07 21.15 4.36
N GLN A 166 -12.51 22.12 3.56
CA GLN A 166 -12.54 23.53 3.96
C GLN A 166 -13.42 23.76 5.22
N SER A 167 -14.36 22.84 5.50
CA SER A 167 -15.18 22.83 6.70
C SER A 167 -14.40 22.50 7.98
N ASP A 168 -13.32 21.75 7.89
CA ASP A 168 -12.50 21.41 9.06
C ASP A 168 -11.74 22.64 9.57
N ASN A 169 -11.42 23.59 8.69
CA ASN A 169 -10.89 24.90 9.05
C ASN A 169 -11.93 25.81 9.72
N GLN A 170 -13.24 25.56 9.51
CA GLN A 170 -14.32 26.33 10.16
C GLN A 170 -14.69 25.78 11.54
N GLN A 171 -14.38 24.52 11.84
CA GLN A 171 -14.53 23.91 13.16
C GLN A 171 -13.30 24.09 14.07
N ALA A 172 -12.22 24.61 13.51
CA ALA A 172 -11.08 25.01 14.29
C ALA A 172 -11.46 26.25 15.14
N SER A 173 -11.64 26.08 16.44
CA SER A 173 -11.83 27.20 17.34
C SER A 173 -10.46 27.81 17.68
N VAL A 174 -10.31 29.10 17.47
CA VAL A 174 -9.15 29.85 17.95
C VAL A 174 -9.31 30.02 19.46
N GLY A 175 -8.53 29.30 20.25
CA GLY A 175 -8.46 29.51 21.69
C GLY A 175 -7.97 30.92 22.02
N SER A 176 -8.21 31.39 23.24
CA SER A 176 -7.84 32.72 23.71
C SER A 176 -6.34 33.08 23.65
N ARG A 177 -5.49 32.10 23.24
CA ARG A 177 -4.05 32.27 23.02
C ARG A 177 -3.61 32.14 21.55
N GLY A 178 -4.57 32.10 20.59
CA GLY A 178 -4.24 32.00 19.18
C GLY A 178 -3.88 30.56 18.71
N GLU A 179 -4.09 29.54 19.55
CA GLU A 179 -3.89 28.14 19.17
C GLU A 179 -5.11 27.60 18.42
N LEU A 180 -4.87 26.97 17.26
CA LEU A 180 -5.87 26.27 16.49
C LEU A 180 -6.15 24.92 17.16
N HIS A 181 -7.30 24.78 17.81
CA HIS A 181 -7.78 23.47 18.25
C HIS A 181 -8.48 22.76 17.09
N LEU A 182 -7.79 21.74 16.55
CA LEU A 182 -8.41 20.78 15.63
C LEU A 182 -9.42 19.95 16.42
N SER A 183 -10.48 19.45 15.74
CA SER A 183 -11.41 18.53 16.41
C SER A 183 -10.64 17.27 16.84
N ASP A 184 -10.97 16.71 18.02
CA ASP A 184 -10.33 15.51 18.59
C ASP A 184 -10.16 14.38 17.57
N SER A 185 -11.14 14.23 16.65
CA SER A 185 -11.11 13.24 15.59
C SER A 185 -10.06 13.49 14.50
N VAL A 186 -9.66 14.74 14.28
CA VAL A 186 -8.59 15.11 13.33
C VAL A 186 -7.23 14.88 13.98
N GLU A 187 -7.08 15.24 15.24
CA GLU A 187 -5.84 15.00 16.00
C GLU A 187 -5.54 13.50 16.12
N GLU A 188 -6.55 12.68 16.43
CA GLU A 188 -6.37 11.22 16.49
C GLU A 188 -5.90 10.62 15.15
N ARG A 189 -6.37 11.14 14.03
CA ARG A 189 -6.01 10.66 12.67
C ARG A 189 -4.63 11.12 12.24
N ILE A 190 -4.24 12.34 12.55
CA ILE A 190 -2.86 12.84 12.35
C ILE A 190 -1.92 11.97 13.19
N SER A 191 -2.27 11.75 14.45
CA SER A 191 -1.54 10.89 15.37
C SER A 191 -1.37 9.46 14.86
N LEU A 192 -2.34 8.90 14.11
CA LEU A 192 -2.18 7.60 13.47
C LEU A 192 -1.16 7.62 12.32
N ALA A 193 -1.16 8.69 11.51
CA ALA A 193 -0.18 8.82 10.42
C ALA A 193 1.25 8.88 10.95
N ASP A 194 1.47 9.52 12.10
CA ASP A 194 2.77 9.63 12.76
C ASP A 194 3.29 8.26 13.30
N ARG A 195 2.41 7.29 13.50
CA ARG A 195 2.79 5.93 13.92
C ARG A 195 3.42 5.09 12.81
N PHE A 196 3.28 5.52 11.56
CA PHE A 196 4.01 4.93 10.45
C PHE A 196 5.43 5.49 10.43
N GLY A 197 6.35 4.82 11.09
CA GLY A 197 7.74 5.28 11.22
C GLY A 197 8.48 5.37 9.87
N LEU A 198 7.98 4.71 8.82
CA LEU A 198 8.44 4.87 7.44
C LEU A 198 7.32 5.40 6.56
N SER A 199 7.40 6.68 6.17
CA SER A 199 6.43 7.33 5.29
C SER A 199 7.08 7.72 3.97
N LEU A 200 6.59 7.14 2.86
CA LEU A 200 7.17 7.32 1.52
C LEU A 200 6.16 7.98 0.59
N SER A 201 6.57 9.09 -0.03
CA SER A 201 5.76 9.85 -0.96
C SER A 201 5.93 9.38 -2.40
N PHE A 202 4.81 9.34 -3.14
CA PHE A 202 4.76 8.97 -4.55
C PHE A 202 4.10 10.09 -5.34
N TYR A 203 4.83 10.66 -6.28
CA TYR A 203 4.34 11.73 -7.14
C TYR A 203 4.10 11.20 -8.56
N SER A 204 3.17 11.80 -9.28
CA SER A 204 2.98 11.52 -10.70
C SER A 204 4.26 11.90 -11.45
N GLY A 205 4.69 11.02 -12.34
CA GLY A 205 5.78 11.30 -13.26
C GLY A 205 5.41 12.37 -14.29
N ASN A 206 6.40 12.82 -15.01
CA ASN A 206 6.25 13.67 -16.20
C ASN A 206 6.04 12.80 -17.47
N LEU A 207 5.98 13.43 -18.63
CA LEU A 207 5.81 12.73 -19.90
C LEU A 207 6.97 11.78 -20.21
N ASP A 208 8.20 12.17 -19.89
CA ASP A 208 9.38 11.35 -20.18
C ASP A 208 9.42 10.11 -19.29
N ASP A 209 9.07 10.24 -18.01
CA ASP A 209 8.91 9.11 -17.08
C ASP A 209 7.85 8.12 -17.60
N TYR A 210 6.72 8.64 -18.10
CA TYR A 210 5.68 7.82 -18.68
C TYR A 210 6.15 7.08 -19.94
N LEU A 211 6.86 7.76 -20.83
CA LEU A 211 7.39 7.14 -22.07
C LEU A 211 8.42 6.05 -21.74
N THR A 212 9.28 6.26 -20.75
CA THR A 212 10.21 5.24 -20.25
C THR A 212 9.47 3.99 -19.77
N LEU A 213 8.36 4.16 -19.05
CA LEU A 213 7.50 3.04 -18.64
C LEU A 213 6.88 2.34 -19.86
N VAL A 214 6.40 3.08 -20.86
CA VAL A 214 5.88 2.49 -22.09
C VAL A 214 6.96 1.68 -22.81
N GLU A 215 8.16 2.23 -22.96
CA GLU A 215 9.30 1.51 -23.55
C GLU A 215 9.57 0.18 -22.86
N SER A 216 9.51 0.15 -21.52
CA SER A 216 9.72 -1.06 -20.75
C SER A 216 8.67 -2.14 -21.01
N TYR A 217 7.40 -1.75 -21.24
CA TYR A 217 6.33 -2.68 -21.58
C TYR A 217 6.43 -3.23 -23.00
N PHE A 218 6.99 -2.46 -23.91
CA PHE A 218 7.17 -2.83 -25.31
C PHE A 218 8.59 -3.31 -25.62
N ALA A 219 9.36 -3.73 -24.62
CA ALA A 219 10.69 -4.30 -24.83
C ALA A 219 10.62 -5.47 -25.84
N GLY A 220 11.39 -5.34 -26.94
CA GLY A 220 11.37 -6.31 -28.05
C GLY A 220 10.36 -6.01 -29.17
N TYR A 221 9.65 -4.88 -29.13
CA TYR A 221 8.78 -4.44 -30.21
C TYR A 221 9.58 -4.22 -31.52
N GLN A 222 9.11 -4.81 -32.63
CA GLN A 222 9.79 -4.79 -33.92
C GLN A 222 9.15 -3.83 -34.94
N GLY A 223 8.11 -3.10 -34.54
CA GLY A 223 7.41 -2.15 -35.40
C GLY A 223 8.01 -0.75 -35.40
N ASP A 224 7.25 0.21 -35.89
CA ASP A 224 7.63 1.63 -35.91
C ASP A 224 7.57 2.25 -34.51
N TRP A 225 8.73 2.36 -33.86
CA TRP A 225 8.88 2.98 -32.53
C TRP A 225 8.43 4.43 -32.48
N GLN A 226 8.68 5.20 -33.56
CA GLN A 226 8.33 6.61 -33.60
C GLN A 226 6.80 6.78 -33.58
N ALA A 227 6.11 6.01 -34.40
CA ALA A 227 4.65 5.97 -34.42
C ALA A 227 4.08 5.51 -33.08
N LEU A 228 4.63 4.43 -32.47
CA LEU A 228 4.21 3.91 -31.17
C LEU A 228 4.33 4.97 -30.07
N MET A 229 5.47 5.67 -29.99
CA MET A 229 5.70 6.70 -28.98
C MET A 229 4.81 7.93 -29.19
N GLN A 230 4.49 8.28 -30.44
CA GLN A 230 3.54 9.35 -30.73
C GLN A 230 2.12 8.97 -30.26
N GLU A 231 1.68 7.76 -30.52
CA GLU A 231 0.40 7.28 -30.04
C GLU A 231 0.35 7.18 -28.50
N ALA A 232 1.44 6.76 -27.87
CA ALA A 232 1.55 6.73 -26.41
C ALA A 232 1.37 8.14 -25.79
N ARG A 233 2.00 9.15 -26.38
CA ARG A 233 1.83 10.57 -25.99
C ARG A 233 0.39 11.02 -26.11
N GLN A 234 -0.26 10.77 -27.24
CA GLN A 234 -1.66 11.11 -27.46
C GLN A 234 -2.59 10.41 -26.47
N PHE A 235 -2.32 9.13 -26.17
CA PHE A 235 -3.09 8.36 -25.22
C PHE A 235 -2.99 8.93 -23.80
N ALA A 236 -1.81 9.33 -23.35
CA ALA A 236 -1.59 9.94 -22.04
C ALA A 236 -2.23 11.33 -21.95
N GLN A 237 -2.09 12.15 -23.00
CA GLN A 237 -2.70 13.49 -23.08
C GLN A 237 -4.23 13.44 -23.00
N ALA A 238 -4.86 12.52 -23.74
CA ALA A 238 -6.31 12.32 -23.71
C ALA A 238 -6.83 11.94 -22.32
N ARG A 239 -5.98 11.37 -21.45
CA ARG A 239 -6.32 10.97 -20.06
C ARG A 239 -5.78 11.94 -19.01
N ALA A 240 -5.06 12.99 -19.42
CA ALA A 240 -4.37 13.91 -18.52
C ALA A 240 -3.58 13.18 -17.41
N SER A 241 -2.90 12.06 -17.77
CA SER A 241 -2.23 11.19 -16.80
C SER A 241 -0.97 10.54 -17.36
N TYR A 242 0.15 10.74 -16.67
CA TYR A 242 1.48 10.18 -16.96
C TYR A 242 1.88 9.10 -15.93
N SER A 243 0.92 8.27 -15.52
CA SER A 243 1.14 7.27 -14.49
C SER A 243 1.51 5.89 -15.06
N GLY A 244 2.10 5.02 -14.23
CA GLY A 244 2.36 3.62 -14.59
C GLY A 244 1.07 2.86 -14.94
N ARG A 245 -0.07 3.20 -14.32
CA ARG A 245 -1.38 2.66 -14.70
C ARG A 245 -1.75 3.04 -16.13
N THR A 246 -1.50 4.28 -16.53
CA THR A 246 -1.78 4.75 -17.90
C THR A 246 -0.88 4.04 -18.91
N ALA A 247 0.40 3.83 -18.58
CA ALA A 247 1.32 3.07 -19.44
C ALA A 247 0.87 1.61 -19.60
N GLN A 248 0.45 0.95 -18.52
CA GLN A 248 -0.10 -0.41 -18.60
C GLN A 248 -1.40 -0.46 -19.42
N GLN A 249 -2.27 0.55 -19.28
CA GLN A 249 -3.50 0.63 -20.08
C GLN A 249 -3.21 0.84 -21.56
N PHE A 250 -2.20 1.64 -21.90
CA PHE A 250 -1.77 1.79 -23.28
C PHE A 250 -1.23 0.49 -23.86
N PHE A 251 -0.39 -0.22 -23.11
CA PHE A 251 0.10 -1.56 -23.50
C PHE A 251 -1.04 -2.54 -23.75
N ASN A 252 -2.02 -2.60 -22.85
CA ASN A 252 -3.19 -3.46 -23.00
C ASN A 252 -4.08 -3.06 -24.19
N PHE A 253 -4.19 -1.74 -24.46
CA PHE A 253 -4.97 -1.20 -25.58
C PHE A 253 -4.35 -1.58 -26.94
N LYS A 254 -3.04 -1.52 -27.05
CA LYS A 254 -2.34 -1.92 -28.28
C LYS A 254 -2.34 -3.44 -28.50
N GLY A 255 -2.62 -4.20 -27.46
CA GLY A 255 -2.55 -5.65 -27.49
C GLY A 255 -1.12 -6.18 -27.46
N LYS A 256 -0.98 -7.50 -27.31
CA LYS A 256 0.29 -8.16 -27.58
C LYS A 256 0.55 -8.03 -29.06
N LEU A 257 1.37 -7.08 -29.44
CA LEU A 257 1.86 -6.97 -30.79
C LEU A 257 2.75 -8.21 -31.03
N ASN A 258 2.25 -9.09 -31.89
CA ASN A 258 2.98 -10.25 -32.38
C ASN A 258 4.20 -9.80 -33.17
#